data_b54ba18f1fb7322e1413ab487080816c
#
_entry.id   b54ba18f1fb7322e1413ab487080816c
#
_cell.length_a   1.000
_cell.length_b   1.000
_cell.length_c   1.000
_cell.angle_alpha   90.00
_cell.angle_beta   90.00
_cell.angle_gamma   90.00
#
_symmetry.space_group_name_H-M   'P 1'
#
loop_
_entity.id
_entity.type
_entity.pdbx_description
1 polymer ?
#
loop_
_entity_poly.entity_id
_entity_poly.type
_entity_poly.pdbx_seq_one_letter_code
_entity_poly.pdbx_strand_id
1 'polypeptide(L)'
;MRTPLQFFKGIFHPEAFHGHGRSKRYFEGWYVKVVSADQKTRWAVIPGVFLGLDGGVNEVFIQLLDGSTGRSWYHKFDISEFSASADEFDVTLGSNHFSSKGVKLDLPELRGSITFESELDPWPVKPLSPGIMGWFGAVPFMECFHGIVSFGHDLAGDMSVEGKQVSFAGGRGYIEKDWGRAFPSGYVWLHSNHIDSDPEASLIGSVAIIPWIGRPFRGYIVGLKHSGKLHRWTTYNGAKEIELTITDTHVQWQLSSKDGLLTLSADRVR
;
A
#
# COMPACT_ATOMS: atom_id res chain seq x y z
N MET A 1 20.36 -8.22 13.24
CA MET A 1 19.09 -8.20 14.01
C MET A 1 18.70 -6.74 14.19
N ARG A 2 17.46 -6.37 13.90
CA ARG A 2 16.98 -4.98 14.05
C ARG A 2 17.06 -4.57 15.53
N THR A 3 17.67 -3.43 15.81
CA THR A 3 17.74 -2.93 17.19
C THR A 3 16.38 -2.43 17.66
N PRO A 4 16.09 -2.38 18.97
CA PRO A 4 14.85 -1.79 19.48
C PRO A 4 14.63 -0.34 18.98
N LEU A 5 15.69 0.44 18.87
CA LEU A 5 15.64 1.81 18.36
C LEU A 5 15.18 1.86 16.90
N GLN A 6 15.73 0.98 16.05
CA GLN A 6 15.31 0.85 14.64
C GLN A 6 13.85 0.38 14.51
N PHE A 7 13.40 -0.50 15.43
CA PHE A 7 11.99 -0.90 15.47
C PHE A 7 11.09 0.29 15.78
N PHE A 8 11.38 1.03 16.84
CA PHE A 8 10.59 2.21 17.20
C PHE A 8 10.64 3.30 16.13
N LYS A 9 11.81 3.59 15.54
CA LYS A 9 11.91 4.52 14.42
C LYS A 9 10.99 4.10 13.27
N GLY A 10 10.99 2.83 12.89
CA GLY A 10 10.16 2.32 11.80
C GLY A 10 8.66 2.41 12.04
N ILE A 11 8.19 2.43 13.30
CA ILE A 11 6.77 2.66 13.62
C ILE A 11 6.32 4.06 13.17
N PHE A 12 7.20 5.04 13.25
CA PHE A 12 6.92 6.44 12.91
C PHE A 12 7.28 6.79 11.46
N HIS A 13 7.97 5.90 10.75
CA HIS A 13 8.42 6.07 9.36
C HIS A 13 7.97 4.87 8.51
N PRO A 14 6.66 4.71 8.27
CA PRO A 14 6.16 3.58 7.48
C PRO A 14 6.68 3.58 6.05
N GLU A 15 7.10 4.72 5.51
CA GLU A 15 7.62 4.89 4.16
C GLU A 15 9.01 4.27 3.95
N ALA A 16 9.84 4.26 5.01
CA ALA A 16 11.23 3.82 4.94
C ALA A 16 11.37 2.29 4.94
N PHE A 17 12.52 1.78 4.48
CA PHE A 17 12.79 0.34 4.48
C PHE A 17 13.00 -0.22 5.89
N HIS A 18 12.28 -1.27 6.25
CA HIS A 18 12.31 -1.89 7.57
C HIS A 18 13.12 -3.19 7.62
N GLY A 19 13.56 -3.70 6.46
CA GLY A 19 14.26 -4.98 6.32
C GLY A 19 15.73 -4.98 6.67
N HIS A 20 16.35 -3.84 7.05
CA HIS A 20 17.76 -3.78 7.40
C HIS A 20 18.15 -4.78 8.48
N GLY A 21 19.20 -5.59 8.20
CA GLY A 21 19.68 -6.64 9.10
C GLY A 21 18.75 -7.86 9.19
N ARG A 22 17.72 -7.96 8.37
CA ARG A 22 16.95 -9.18 8.17
C ARG A 22 17.62 -10.08 7.15
N SER A 23 17.61 -11.38 7.42
CA SER A 23 18.19 -12.39 6.52
C SER A 23 17.20 -13.50 6.15
N LYS A 24 16.04 -13.56 6.83
CA LYS A 24 15.03 -14.61 6.63
C LYS A 24 13.66 -14.22 7.20
N ARG A 25 12.63 -14.89 6.75
CA ARG A 25 11.23 -14.73 7.21
C ARG A 25 10.79 -13.28 7.19
N TYR A 26 10.96 -12.64 6.06
CA TYR A 26 10.65 -11.24 5.92
C TYR A 26 10.15 -10.93 4.52
N PHE A 27 9.17 -10.07 4.44
CA PHE A 27 8.75 -9.44 3.20
C PHE A 27 8.56 -7.94 3.41
N GLU A 28 8.74 -7.19 2.36
CA GLU A 28 8.43 -5.76 2.32
C GLU A 28 8.16 -5.36 0.88
N GLY A 29 7.09 -4.60 0.67
CA GLY A 29 6.74 -4.13 -0.66
C GLY A 29 5.95 -2.83 -0.61
N TRP A 30 6.15 -1.99 -1.61
CA TRP A 30 5.45 -0.73 -1.80
C TRP A 30 4.48 -0.87 -2.96
N TYR A 31 3.20 -0.66 -2.71
CA TYR A 31 2.18 -0.62 -3.73
C TYR A 31 2.06 0.82 -4.25
N VAL A 32 2.58 1.08 -5.44
CA VAL A 32 2.53 2.39 -6.09
C VAL A 32 1.50 2.32 -7.20
N LYS A 33 0.36 2.98 -7.00
CA LYS A 33 -0.70 3.10 -8.01
C LYS A 33 -0.55 4.41 -8.76
N VAL A 34 -0.63 4.36 -10.09
CA VAL A 34 -0.63 5.51 -10.99
C VAL A 34 -1.80 5.40 -11.96
N VAL A 35 -2.54 6.50 -12.09
CA VAL A 35 -3.72 6.58 -12.96
C VAL A 35 -3.61 7.82 -13.82
N SER A 36 -3.80 7.68 -15.14
CA SER A 36 -3.82 8.82 -16.06
C SER A 36 -5.03 9.73 -15.82
N ALA A 37 -4.96 10.97 -16.25
CA ALA A 37 -6.03 11.96 -16.04
C ALA A 37 -7.37 11.53 -16.62
N ASP A 38 -7.38 10.82 -17.74
CA ASP A 38 -8.60 10.26 -18.36
C ASP A 38 -9.06 8.94 -17.73
N GLN A 39 -8.35 8.46 -16.70
CA GLN A 39 -8.57 7.22 -15.98
C GLN A 39 -8.57 5.93 -16.83
N LYS A 40 -8.12 5.98 -18.08
CA LYS A 40 -8.09 4.79 -18.95
C LYS A 40 -6.87 3.93 -18.71
N THR A 41 -5.75 4.54 -18.30
CA THR A 41 -4.50 3.85 -17.96
C THR A 41 -4.35 3.81 -16.45
N ARG A 42 -4.38 2.59 -15.89
CA ARG A 42 -4.34 2.34 -14.45
C ARG A 42 -3.36 1.24 -14.15
N TRP A 43 -2.28 1.56 -13.47
CA TRP A 43 -1.26 0.59 -13.11
C TRP A 43 -0.95 0.61 -11.63
N ALA A 44 -0.72 -0.57 -11.07
CA ALA A 44 -0.02 -0.73 -9.82
C ALA A 44 1.35 -1.33 -10.09
N VAL A 45 2.37 -0.71 -9.51
CA VAL A 45 3.77 -1.12 -9.58
C VAL A 45 4.22 -1.43 -8.16
N ILE A 46 4.68 -2.65 -7.93
CA ILE A 46 4.96 -3.13 -6.57
C ILE A 46 6.42 -3.61 -6.51
N PRO A 47 7.39 -2.70 -6.24
CA PRO A 47 8.73 -3.12 -5.85
C PRO A 47 8.69 -3.82 -4.50
N GLY A 48 9.43 -4.92 -4.35
CA GLY A 48 9.43 -5.65 -3.10
C GLY A 48 10.61 -6.58 -2.93
N VAL A 49 10.81 -7.00 -1.67
CA VAL A 49 11.78 -8.00 -1.25
C VAL A 49 11.09 -9.08 -0.42
N PHE A 50 11.43 -10.31 -0.69
CA PHE A 50 11.01 -11.48 0.09
C PHE A 50 12.24 -12.28 0.51
N LEU A 51 12.38 -12.50 1.82
CA LEU A 51 13.42 -13.32 2.41
C LEU A 51 12.79 -14.58 3.00
N GLY A 52 13.03 -15.72 2.39
CA GLY A 52 12.46 -17.00 2.76
C GLY A 52 12.94 -17.53 4.10
N LEU A 53 12.63 -18.80 4.36
CA LEU A 53 13.19 -19.54 5.49
C LEU A 53 14.68 -19.87 5.24
N ASP A 54 15.37 -20.37 6.26
CA ASP A 54 16.76 -20.85 6.13
C ASP A 54 16.88 -21.84 4.96
N GLY A 55 17.72 -21.51 3.97
CA GLY A 55 17.85 -22.27 2.74
C GLY A 55 16.71 -22.08 1.72
N GLY A 56 15.74 -21.21 2.01
CA GLY A 56 14.66 -20.86 1.10
C GLY A 56 15.04 -19.79 0.09
N VAL A 57 14.12 -19.51 -0.82
CA VAL A 57 14.30 -18.52 -1.88
C VAL A 57 14.26 -17.11 -1.30
N ASN A 58 15.27 -16.30 -1.61
CA ASN A 58 15.24 -14.86 -1.44
C ASN A 58 14.93 -14.24 -2.80
N GLU A 59 13.98 -13.35 -2.84
CA GLU A 59 13.55 -12.70 -4.08
C GLU A 59 13.50 -11.19 -3.92
N VAL A 60 13.95 -10.50 -4.95
CA VAL A 60 13.69 -9.09 -5.16
C VAL A 60 12.90 -8.99 -6.45
N PHE A 61 11.85 -8.21 -6.45
CA PHE A 61 10.93 -8.22 -7.57
C PHE A 61 10.25 -6.87 -7.80
N ILE A 62 9.74 -6.70 -9.01
CA ILE A 62 8.71 -5.72 -9.33
C ILE A 62 7.52 -6.49 -9.89
N GLN A 63 6.39 -6.42 -9.21
CA GLN A 63 5.12 -6.91 -9.75
C GLN A 63 4.39 -5.73 -10.41
N LEU A 64 3.84 -5.99 -11.59
CA LEU A 64 2.98 -5.06 -12.32
C LEU A 64 1.55 -5.59 -12.35
N LEU A 65 0.58 -4.70 -12.17
CA LEU A 65 -0.85 -4.98 -12.33
C LEU A 65 -1.47 -3.94 -13.24
N ASP A 66 -2.03 -4.35 -14.35
CA ASP A 66 -2.83 -3.51 -15.22
C ASP A 66 -4.29 -3.52 -14.74
N GLY A 67 -4.71 -2.44 -14.08
CA GLY A 67 -6.07 -2.28 -13.59
C GLY A 67 -7.13 -2.16 -14.68
N SER A 68 -6.74 -1.97 -15.93
CA SER A 68 -7.66 -1.89 -17.08
C SER A 68 -8.01 -3.26 -17.64
N THR A 69 -7.04 -4.19 -17.64
CA THR A 69 -7.19 -5.54 -18.22
C THR A 69 -7.21 -6.66 -17.19
N GLY A 70 -6.70 -6.41 -15.99
CA GLY A 70 -6.49 -7.42 -14.94
C GLY A 70 -5.26 -8.31 -15.17
N ARG A 71 -4.41 -7.98 -16.17
CA ARG A 71 -3.15 -8.70 -16.40
C ARG A 71 -2.12 -8.34 -15.35
N SER A 72 -1.22 -9.27 -15.06
CA SER A 72 -0.11 -9.07 -14.14
C SER A 72 1.18 -9.68 -14.67
N TRP A 73 2.30 -9.08 -14.28
CA TRP A 73 3.65 -9.53 -14.59
C TRP A 73 4.50 -9.53 -13.34
N TYR A 74 5.51 -10.38 -13.30
CA TYR A 74 6.38 -10.53 -12.16
C TYR A 74 7.84 -10.58 -12.65
N HIS A 75 8.58 -9.50 -12.42
CA HIS A 75 9.97 -9.35 -12.80
C HIS A 75 10.86 -9.59 -11.60
N LYS A 76 11.74 -10.58 -11.68
CA LYS A 76 12.73 -10.92 -10.65
C LYS A 76 14.05 -10.23 -10.94
N PHE A 77 14.70 -9.81 -9.86
CA PHE A 77 16.04 -9.20 -9.89
C PHE A 77 16.95 -9.97 -8.95
N ASP A 78 18.28 -9.83 -9.16
CA ASP A 78 19.24 -10.34 -8.20
C ASP A 78 19.17 -9.50 -6.90
N ILE A 79 19.42 -10.14 -5.75
CA ILE A 79 19.40 -9.46 -4.45
C ILE A 79 20.43 -8.33 -4.36
N SER A 80 21.53 -8.44 -5.11
CA SER A 80 22.55 -7.40 -5.20
C SER A 80 22.11 -6.16 -5.97
N GLU A 81 21.04 -6.24 -6.74
CA GLU A 81 20.44 -5.12 -7.46
C GLU A 81 19.44 -4.31 -6.61
N PHE A 82 19.18 -4.76 -5.36
CA PHE A 82 18.26 -4.09 -4.45
C PHE A 82 18.99 -3.16 -3.50
N SER A 83 18.52 -1.93 -3.45
CA SER A 83 18.92 -0.94 -2.44
C SER A 83 17.68 -0.17 -1.96
N ALA A 84 17.59 0.07 -0.65
CA ALA A 84 16.52 0.87 -0.08
C ALA A 84 16.99 1.66 1.13
N SER A 85 16.48 2.89 1.29
CA SER A 85 16.83 3.78 2.39
C SER A 85 16.15 3.36 3.70
N ALA A 86 16.87 3.49 4.81
CA ALA A 86 16.32 3.30 6.17
C ALA A 86 15.60 4.53 6.72
N ASP A 87 15.67 5.65 6.02
CA ASP A 87 15.26 6.95 6.53
C ASP A 87 14.12 7.57 5.73
N GLU A 88 13.93 7.16 4.48
CA GLU A 88 12.95 7.74 3.57
C GLU A 88 12.45 6.71 2.55
N PHE A 89 11.43 7.08 1.78
CA PHE A 89 10.99 6.30 0.63
C PHE A 89 11.96 6.53 -0.52
N ASP A 90 12.93 5.65 -0.63
CA ASP A 90 13.90 5.58 -1.72
C ASP A 90 14.29 4.11 -1.92
N VAL A 91 13.92 3.55 -3.07
CA VAL A 91 14.07 2.13 -3.39
C VAL A 91 14.56 1.98 -4.82
N THR A 92 15.65 1.24 -5.02
CA THR A 92 16.21 0.92 -6.32
C THR A 92 16.22 -0.59 -6.55
N LEU A 93 15.79 -1.02 -7.74
CA LEU A 93 15.87 -2.40 -8.22
C LEU A 93 16.40 -2.39 -9.66
N GLY A 94 17.66 -2.75 -9.85
CA GLY A 94 18.32 -2.63 -11.14
C GLY A 94 18.29 -1.20 -11.67
N SER A 95 17.72 -0.98 -12.86
CA SER A 95 17.53 0.34 -13.45
C SER A 95 16.25 1.08 -13.01
N ASN A 96 15.44 0.45 -12.14
CA ASN A 96 14.18 1.00 -11.67
C ASN A 96 14.36 1.72 -10.34
N HIS A 97 13.72 2.89 -10.19
CA HIS A 97 13.85 3.72 -8.99
C HIS A 97 12.49 4.27 -8.55
N PHE A 98 12.25 4.23 -7.24
CA PHE A 98 11.04 4.69 -6.59
C PHE A 98 11.41 5.59 -5.42
N SER A 99 10.81 6.76 -5.37
CA SER A 99 11.08 7.72 -4.29
C SER A 99 9.87 8.59 -3.98
N SER A 100 9.98 9.42 -2.96
CA SER A 100 8.98 10.44 -2.65
C SER A 100 8.81 11.51 -3.74
N LYS A 101 9.68 11.51 -4.78
CA LYS A 101 9.65 12.46 -5.90
C LYS A 101 9.09 11.86 -7.18
N GLY A 102 8.93 10.55 -7.25
CA GLY A 102 8.45 9.88 -8.44
C GLY A 102 8.98 8.48 -8.63
N VAL A 103 8.67 7.93 -9.79
CA VAL A 103 9.12 6.61 -10.23
C VAL A 103 9.80 6.68 -11.58
N LYS A 104 10.87 5.92 -11.75
CA LYS A 104 11.52 5.66 -13.02
C LYS A 104 11.50 4.16 -13.27
N LEU A 105 10.99 3.75 -14.41
CA LEU A 105 10.86 2.34 -14.77
C LEU A 105 11.58 2.04 -16.09
N ASP A 106 12.18 0.88 -16.16
CA ASP A 106 12.77 0.28 -17.35
C ASP A 106 12.38 -1.19 -17.44
N LEU A 107 11.08 -1.41 -17.66
CA LEU A 107 10.47 -2.73 -17.80
C LEU A 107 9.85 -2.87 -19.20
N PRO A 108 9.68 -4.08 -19.72
CA PRO A 108 9.10 -4.30 -21.05
C PRO A 108 7.71 -3.66 -21.23
N GLU A 109 6.87 -3.73 -20.20
CA GLU A 109 5.49 -3.24 -20.21
C GLU A 109 5.39 -1.75 -19.86
N LEU A 110 6.31 -1.25 -18.99
CA LEU A 110 6.32 0.13 -18.50
C LEU A 110 7.74 0.69 -18.54
N ARG A 111 7.95 1.74 -19.34
CA ARG A 111 9.24 2.41 -19.44
C ARG A 111 9.07 3.92 -19.47
N GLY A 112 9.84 4.63 -18.64
CA GLY A 112 9.82 6.09 -18.55
C GLY A 112 9.86 6.57 -17.13
N SER A 113 9.39 7.79 -16.89
CA SER A 113 9.41 8.41 -15.58
C SER A 113 8.11 9.17 -15.31
N ILE A 114 7.62 9.02 -14.09
CA ILE A 114 6.52 9.83 -13.54
C ILE A 114 7.10 10.61 -12.36
N THR A 115 6.84 11.92 -12.34
CA THR A 115 7.15 12.82 -11.24
C THR A 115 5.90 13.02 -10.38
N PHE A 116 6.08 13.08 -9.07
CA PHE A 116 5.04 13.47 -8.12
C PHE A 116 5.13 14.98 -7.93
N GLU A 117 4.10 15.70 -8.38
CA GLU A 117 4.11 17.18 -8.39
C GLU A 117 3.61 17.78 -7.09
N SER A 118 2.77 17.07 -6.35
CA SER A 118 2.34 17.48 -5.02
C SER A 118 3.09 16.69 -3.94
N GLU A 119 3.10 17.21 -2.72
CA GLU A 119 3.63 16.48 -1.57
C GLU A 119 2.83 15.20 -1.32
N LEU A 120 3.52 14.15 -0.85
CA LEU A 120 2.87 12.93 -0.43
C LEU A 120 1.99 13.21 0.79
N ASP A 121 0.82 12.61 0.81
CA ASP A 121 -0.21 12.80 1.82
C ASP A 121 -0.39 11.53 2.67
N PRO A 122 0.47 11.31 3.69
CA PRO A 122 0.46 10.06 4.44
C PRO A 122 -0.69 9.98 5.46
N TRP A 123 -0.98 8.76 5.90
CA TRP A 123 -1.80 8.58 7.09
C TRP A 123 -1.08 9.21 8.30
N PRO A 124 -1.75 10.09 9.08
CA PRO A 124 -1.10 10.81 10.16
C PRO A 124 -0.46 9.88 11.20
N VAL A 125 0.81 10.11 11.48
CA VAL A 125 1.57 9.40 12.51
C VAL A 125 1.61 10.25 13.77
N LYS A 126 1.05 9.73 14.88
CA LYS A 126 1.00 10.40 16.18
C LYS A 126 1.55 9.49 17.28
N PRO A 127 2.11 10.02 18.39
CA PRO A 127 2.72 9.20 19.45
C PRO A 127 1.81 8.09 20.00
N LEU A 128 0.51 8.34 20.13
CA LEU A 128 -0.47 7.36 20.65
C LEU A 128 -1.26 6.64 19.55
N SER A 129 -1.04 6.97 18.28
CA SER A 129 -1.66 6.35 17.13
C SER A 129 -0.72 6.42 15.93
N PRO A 130 0.34 5.59 15.93
CA PRO A 130 1.36 5.62 14.90
C PRO A 130 0.83 5.01 13.58
N GLY A 131 0.42 5.89 12.67
CA GLY A 131 -0.05 5.49 11.34
C GLY A 131 -1.40 4.75 11.35
N ILE A 132 -1.64 4.04 10.26
CA ILE A 132 -2.91 3.33 10.01
C ILE A 132 -3.13 2.16 10.97
N MET A 133 -2.07 1.54 11.47
CA MET A 133 -2.15 0.40 12.42
C MET A 133 -2.55 0.84 13.84
N GLY A 134 -2.53 2.14 14.15
CA GLY A 134 -2.74 2.63 15.50
C GLY A 134 -1.76 1.97 16.49
N TRP A 135 -2.20 1.66 17.72
CA TRP A 135 -1.35 1.03 18.73
C TRP A 135 -0.87 -0.39 18.34
N PHE A 136 -1.56 -1.07 17.42
CA PHE A 136 -1.10 -2.36 16.89
C PHE A 136 0.25 -2.26 16.18
N GLY A 137 0.60 -1.09 15.65
CA GLY A 137 1.92 -0.84 15.07
C GLY A 137 3.09 -1.00 16.04
N ALA A 138 2.82 -0.88 17.35
CA ALA A 138 3.82 -1.08 18.41
C ALA A 138 3.91 -2.54 18.92
N VAL A 139 3.06 -3.45 18.41
CA VAL A 139 3.01 -4.85 18.85
C VAL A 139 4.11 -5.67 18.16
N PRO A 140 5.12 -6.19 18.87
CA PRO A 140 6.31 -6.77 18.24
C PRO A 140 6.08 -8.15 17.60
N PHE A 141 4.97 -8.81 17.92
CA PHE A 141 4.62 -10.12 17.37
C PHE A 141 3.61 -10.05 16.21
N MET A 142 3.22 -8.86 15.77
CA MET A 142 2.44 -8.71 14.55
C MET A 142 3.17 -9.34 13.37
N GLU A 143 2.43 -10.07 12.54
CA GLU A 143 2.98 -10.76 11.38
C GLU A 143 3.05 -9.86 10.15
N CYS A 144 2.07 -8.96 10.01
CA CYS A 144 1.99 -7.99 8.93
C CYS A 144 1.76 -6.59 9.50
N PHE A 145 2.52 -5.64 9.00
CA PHE A 145 2.34 -4.21 9.23
C PHE A 145 1.92 -3.55 7.93
N HIS A 146 1.16 -2.48 8.05
CA HIS A 146 0.63 -1.72 6.94
C HIS A 146 0.84 -0.22 7.15
N GLY A 147 1.14 0.51 6.08
CA GLY A 147 1.35 1.95 6.11
C GLY A 147 0.83 2.63 4.86
N ILE A 148 0.12 3.75 5.01
CA ILE A 148 -0.25 4.61 3.89
C ILE A 148 0.81 5.70 3.78
N VAL A 149 1.54 5.68 2.68
CA VAL A 149 2.60 6.64 2.34
C VAL A 149 2.02 7.85 1.64
N SER A 150 0.96 7.67 0.84
CA SER A 150 0.20 8.77 0.23
C SER A 150 -1.22 8.37 -0.10
N PHE A 151 -2.20 9.09 0.42
CA PHE A 151 -3.62 8.96 0.03
C PHE A 151 -3.88 9.42 -1.40
N GLY A 152 -3.10 10.37 -1.88
CA GLY A 152 -3.17 10.91 -3.22
C GLY A 152 -2.08 11.93 -3.45
N HIS A 153 -1.58 11.99 -4.67
CA HIS A 153 -0.62 12.99 -5.15
C HIS A 153 -0.77 13.14 -6.65
N ASP A 154 -0.44 14.33 -7.14
CA ASP A 154 -0.54 14.65 -8.54
C ASP A 154 0.63 14.07 -9.32
N LEU A 155 0.36 13.66 -10.54
CA LEU A 155 1.32 13.04 -11.42
C LEU A 155 1.65 13.93 -12.63
N ALA A 156 2.92 13.91 -13.04
CA ALA A 156 3.37 14.42 -14.32
C ALA A 156 4.34 13.44 -14.98
N GLY A 157 4.63 13.66 -16.26
CA GLY A 157 5.53 12.85 -17.05
C GLY A 157 4.82 11.88 -17.96
N ASP A 158 5.62 11.15 -18.73
CA ASP A 158 5.16 10.26 -19.77
C ASP A 158 5.82 8.90 -19.63
N MET A 159 5.07 7.84 -19.91
CA MET A 159 5.58 6.48 -19.97
C MET A 159 5.22 5.81 -21.29
N SER A 160 6.11 4.97 -21.77
CA SER A 160 5.76 3.95 -22.75
C SER A 160 5.02 2.83 -22.00
N VAL A 161 3.75 2.66 -22.30
CA VAL A 161 2.88 1.59 -21.79
C VAL A 161 2.66 0.60 -22.94
N GLU A 162 3.24 -0.60 -22.82
CA GLU A 162 3.22 -1.63 -23.88
C GLU A 162 3.58 -1.05 -25.27
N GLY A 163 4.61 -0.19 -25.31
CA GLY A 163 5.09 0.45 -26.54
C GLY A 163 4.33 1.70 -26.98
N LYS A 164 3.27 2.10 -26.29
CA LYS A 164 2.51 3.33 -26.58
C LYS A 164 2.85 4.41 -25.58
N GLN A 165 3.10 5.63 -26.06
CA GLN A 165 3.30 6.77 -25.17
C GLN A 165 1.98 7.18 -24.51
N VAL A 166 2.01 7.29 -23.19
CA VAL A 166 0.88 7.71 -22.35
C VAL A 166 1.35 8.81 -21.42
N SER A 167 0.63 9.91 -21.42
CA SER A 167 0.86 11.01 -20.46
C SER A 167 0.12 10.74 -19.15
N PHE A 168 0.83 10.96 -18.05
CA PHE A 168 0.27 10.94 -16.70
C PHE A 168 0.09 12.36 -16.14
N ALA A 169 0.35 13.41 -16.93
CA ALA A 169 0.12 14.77 -16.50
C ALA A 169 -1.35 14.99 -16.12
N GLY A 170 -1.58 15.55 -14.92
CA GLY A 170 -2.91 15.69 -14.32
C GLY A 170 -3.54 14.38 -13.85
N GLY A 171 -2.78 13.30 -13.87
CA GLY A 171 -3.18 12.02 -13.27
C GLY A 171 -3.02 12.01 -11.75
N ARG A 172 -3.43 10.91 -11.10
CA ARG A 172 -3.41 10.79 -9.65
C ARG A 172 -2.77 9.49 -9.19
N GLY A 173 -1.85 9.61 -8.22
CA GLY A 173 -1.15 8.49 -7.59
C GLY A 173 -1.69 8.13 -6.22
N TYR A 174 -1.27 6.96 -5.72
CA TYR A 174 -1.48 6.46 -4.35
C TYR A 174 -0.33 5.55 -3.98
N ILE A 175 0.10 5.58 -2.72
CA ILE A 175 1.17 4.70 -2.24
C ILE A 175 0.80 4.14 -0.88
N GLU A 176 0.85 2.82 -0.78
CA GLU A 176 0.81 2.10 0.49
C GLU A 176 1.96 1.10 0.57
N LYS A 177 2.15 0.52 1.73
CA LYS A 177 3.24 -0.38 2.00
C LYS A 177 2.87 -1.42 3.01
N ASP A 178 3.29 -2.66 2.75
CA ASP A 178 3.21 -3.76 3.68
C ASP A 178 4.60 -4.32 3.99
N TRP A 179 4.80 -4.71 5.25
CA TRP A 179 6.03 -5.40 5.67
C TRP A 179 5.77 -6.33 6.84
N GLY A 180 6.59 -7.37 6.96
CA GLY A 180 6.41 -8.31 8.05
C GLY A 180 7.01 -9.67 7.82
N ARG A 181 6.38 -10.68 8.40
CA ARG A 181 6.81 -12.09 8.30
C ARG A 181 5.88 -12.95 7.47
N ALA A 182 4.61 -12.61 7.43
CA ALA A 182 3.57 -13.29 6.66
C ALA A 182 2.38 -12.35 6.44
N PHE A 183 1.69 -12.53 5.33
CA PHE A 183 0.37 -11.93 5.12
C PHE A 183 -0.70 -12.63 5.97
N PRO A 184 -1.81 -11.95 6.32
CA PRO A 184 -2.97 -12.57 6.93
C PRO A 184 -3.49 -13.75 6.10
N SER A 185 -4.01 -14.78 6.78
CA SER A 185 -4.53 -15.99 6.12
C SER A 185 -5.75 -15.74 5.21
N GLY A 186 -6.44 -14.62 5.42
CA GLY A 186 -7.52 -14.14 4.57
C GLY A 186 -7.73 -12.65 4.78
N TYR A 187 -7.98 -11.94 3.69
CA TYR A 187 -8.27 -10.50 3.73
C TYR A 187 -9.09 -10.06 2.53
N VAL A 188 -9.78 -8.94 2.70
CA VAL A 188 -10.35 -8.13 1.62
C VAL A 188 -9.74 -6.75 1.73
N TRP A 189 -9.22 -6.25 0.63
CA TRP A 189 -8.63 -4.93 0.52
C TRP A 189 -9.31 -4.15 -0.62
N LEU A 190 -9.53 -2.86 -0.41
CA LEU A 190 -10.08 -1.96 -1.41
C LEU A 190 -9.42 -0.58 -1.30
N HIS A 191 -9.29 0.08 -2.42
CA HIS A 191 -8.83 1.45 -2.49
C HIS A 191 -9.45 2.19 -3.68
N SER A 192 -9.86 3.43 -3.46
CA SER A 192 -10.20 4.40 -4.51
C SER A 192 -9.78 5.80 -4.11
N ASN A 193 -9.13 6.51 -5.02
CA ASN A 193 -8.88 7.96 -4.92
C ASN A 193 -9.42 8.70 -6.16
N HIS A 194 -10.48 8.15 -6.75
CA HIS A 194 -11.24 8.74 -7.84
C HIS A 194 -12.72 8.71 -7.44
N ILE A 195 -13.16 9.73 -6.74
CA ILE A 195 -14.52 9.88 -6.20
C ILE A 195 -15.15 11.12 -6.83
N ASP A 196 -16.19 10.94 -7.62
CA ASP A 196 -16.77 12.00 -8.46
C ASP A 196 -17.22 13.24 -7.66
N SER A 197 -17.70 13.02 -6.43
CA SER A 197 -18.19 14.11 -5.56
C SER A 197 -17.06 14.92 -4.90
N ASP A 198 -15.85 14.39 -4.84
CA ASP A 198 -14.67 15.04 -4.25
C ASP A 198 -13.40 14.46 -4.89
N PRO A 199 -12.79 15.13 -5.87
CA PRO A 199 -11.58 14.67 -6.55
C PRO A 199 -10.37 14.48 -5.63
N GLU A 200 -10.35 15.18 -4.48
CA GLU A 200 -9.29 15.03 -3.48
C GLU A 200 -9.55 13.89 -2.49
N ALA A 201 -10.74 13.29 -2.54
CA ALA A 201 -11.06 12.20 -1.64
C ALA A 201 -10.29 10.93 -1.96
N SER A 202 -10.01 10.17 -0.91
CA SER A 202 -9.35 8.86 -1.00
C SER A 202 -9.89 7.93 0.07
N LEU A 203 -10.30 6.74 -0.35
CA LEU A 203 -10.82 5.68 0.49
C LEU A 203 -9.86 4.49 0.48
N ILE A 204 -9.45 4.05 1.64
CA ILE A 204 -8.78 2.76 1.85
C ILE A 204 -9.63 1.93 2.81
N GLY A 205 -9.79 0.66 2.54
CA GLY A 205 -10.44 -0.28 3.43
C GLY A 205 -9.78 -1.65 3.39
N SER A 206 -9.56 -2.22 4.58
CA SER A 206 -9.04 -3.57 4.72
C SER A 206 -9.73 -4.27 5.89
N VAL A 207 -10.15 -5.50 5.67
CA VAL A 207 -10.56 -6.42 6.71
C VAL A 207 -9.74 -7.70 6.57
N ALA A 208 -9.18 -8.19 7.66
CA ALA A 208 -8.27 -9.32 7.63
C ALA A 208 -8.42 -10.21 8.87
N ILE A 209 -8.02 -11.47 8.73
CA ILE A 209 -7.90 -12.39 9.85
C ILE A 209 -6.53 -12.19 10.50
N ILE A 210 -6.52 -11.52 11.64
CA ILE A 210 -5.30 -11.17 12.36
C ILE A 210 -4.96 -12.28 13.33
N PRO A 211 -3.78 -12.93 13.23
CA PRO A 211 -3.31 -13.87 14.22
C PRO A 211 -3.03 -13.15 15.54
N TRP A 212 -3.56 -13.68 16.63
CA TRP A 212 -3.44 -13.11 17.96
C TRP A 212 -3.19 -14.21 19.00
N ILE A 213 -2.72 -13.82 20.19
CA ILE A 213 -2.44 -14.74 21.28
C ILE A 213 -3.71 -15.55 21.62
N GLY A 214 -3.68 -16.86 21.39
CA GLY A 214 -4.75 -17.80 21.69
C GLY A 214 -5.81 -17.96 20.61
N ARG A 215 -6.30 -16.88 19.99
CA ARG A 215 -7.32 -16.97 18.91
C ARG A 215 -7.15 -15.83 17.89
N PRO A 216 -7.23 -16.13 16.59
CA PRO A 216 -7.29 -15.08 15.58
C PRO A 216 -8.57 -14.25 15.74
N PHE A 217 -8.51 -12.98 15.36
CA PHE A 217 -9.68 -12.13 15.29
C PHE A 217 -9.78 -11.45 13.94
N ARG A 218 -10.97 -11.03 13.58
CA ARG A 218 -11.19 -10.22 12.38
C ARG A 218 -10.92 -8.76 12.72
N GLY A 219 -9.79 -8.24 12.21
CA GLY A 219 -9.43 -6.84 12.30
C GLY A 219 -9.83 -6.09 11.04
N TYR A 220 -10.20 -4.82 11.19
CA TYR A 220 -10.48 -3.96 10.05
C TYR A 220 -9.95 -2.55 10.28
N ILE A 221 -9.59 -1.95 9.16
CA ILE A 221 -9.11 -0.58 9.08
C ILE A 221 -9.74 0.05 7.85
N VAL A 222 -10.49 1.13 8.05
CA VAL A 222 -11.04 1.95 6.97
C VAL A 222 -10.71 3.40 7.24
N GLY A 223 -10.19 4.09 6.24
CA GLY A 223 -9.93 5.51 6.23
C GLY A 223 -10.53 6.16 4.99
N LEU A 224 -11.35 7.17 5.21
CA LEU A 224 -11.87 8.04 4.16
C LEU A 224 -11.32 9.45 4.39
N LYS A 225 -10.43 9.89 3.51
CA LYS A 225 -10.05 11.29 3.41
C LYS A 225 -11.06 11.99 2.51
N HIS A 226 -11.76 12.97 3.06
CA HIS A 226 -12.80 13.73 2.36
C HIS A 226 -12.84 15.16 2.89
N SER A 227 -12.87 16.13 1.99
CA SER A 227 -12.87 17.55 2.33
C SER A 227 -11.75 17.93 3.32
N GLY A 228 -10.53 17.43 3.09
CA GLY A 228 -9.34 17.68 3.92
C GLY A 228 -9.35 16.99 5.28
N LYS A 229 -10.37 16.18 5.60
CA LYS A 229 -10.49 15.47 6.89
C LYS A 229 -10.38 13.97 6.71
N LEU A 230 -9.64 13.30 7.61
CA LEU A 230 -9.56 11.84 7.68
C LEU A 230 -10.59 11.29 8.65
N HIS A 231 -11.61 10.61 8.12
CA HIS A 231 -12.59 9.82 8.86
C HIS A 231 -12.09 8.39 9.01
N ARG A 232 -12.35 7.75 10.15
CA ARG A 232 -11.75 6.45 10.47
C ARG A 232 -12.75 5.49 11.09
N TRP A 233 -12.75 4.26 10.60
CA TRP A 233 -13.47 3.12 11.16
C TRP A 233 -12.47 1.99 11.33
N THR A 234 -11.98 1.81 12.54
CA THR A 234 -10.91 0.84 12.81
C THR A 234 -11.22 0.02 14.05
N THR A 235 -10.75 -1.21 14.10
CA THR A 235 -10.90 -2.09 15.27
C THR A 235 -10.40 -1.42 16.57
N TYR A 236 -9.40 -0.54 16.48
CA TYR A 236 -8.77 0.07 17.65
C TYR A 236 -9.36 1.43 18.06
N ASN A 237 -10.27 2.03 17.29
CA ASN A 237 -10.85 3.35 17.64
C ASN A 237 -12.29 3.27 18.15
N GLY A 238 -12.77 2.06 18.45
CA GLY A 238 -14.14 1.83 18.93
C GLY A 238 -15.20 1.81 17.85
N ALA A 239 -14.82 1.76 16.56
CA ALA A 239 -15.77 1.52 15.49
C ALA A 239 -16.40 0.13 15.63
N LYS A 240 -17.64 0.01 15.13
CA LYS A 240 -18.39 -1.23 15.12
C LYS A 240 -18.66 -1.63 13.68
N GLU A 241 -18.37 -2.87 13.36
CA GLU A 241 -18.86 -3.51 12.15
C GLU A 241 -20.32 -3.86 12.36
N ILE A 242 -21.19 -3.27 11.57
CA ILE A 242 -22.64 -3.54 11.62
C ILE A 242 -22.97 -4.73 10.73
N GLU A 243 -22.39 -4.73 9.52
CA GLU A 243 -22.60 -5.78 8.53
C GLU A 243 -21.34 -5.94 7.68
N LEU A 244 -20.98 -7.18 7.36
CA LEU A 244 -20.04 -7.51 6.30
C LEU A 244 -20.53 -8.75 5.56
N THR A 245 -21.00 -8.57 4.34
CA THR A 245 -21.38 -9.64 3.44
C THR A 245 -20.40 -9.69 2.28
N ILE A 246 -19.79 -10.84 2.06
CA ILE A 246 -18.87 -11.10 0.96
C ILE A 246 -19.41 -12.30 0.19
N THR A 247 -19.68 -12.09 -1.08
CA THR A 247 -20.07 -13.15 -2.01
C THR A 247 -19.08 -13.23 -3.17
N ASP A 248 -19.27 -14.15 -4.10
CA ASP A 248 -18.42 -14.25 -5.30
C ASP A 248 -18.57 -13.02 -6.23
N THR A 249 -19.65 -12.25 -6.10
CA THR A 249 -19.99 -11.17 -7.01
C THR A 249 -20.13 -9.81 -6.33
N HIS A 250 -20.23 -9.75 -5.01
CA HIS A 250 -20.58 -8.52 -4.30
C HIS A 250 -19.96 -8.46 -2.90
N VAL A 251 -19.58 -7.25 -2.49
CA VAL A 251 -19.22 -6.92 -1.11
C VAL A 251 -20.13 -5.82 -0.62
N GLN A 252 -20.79 -6.04 0.51
CA GLN A 252 -21.54 -5.05 1.27
C GLN A 252 -20.91 -4.92 2.65
N TRP A 253 -20.47 -3.72 3.02
CA TRP A 253 -19.82 -3.48 4.29
C TRP A 253 -20.34 -2.22 4.97
N GLN A 254 -20.83 -2.36 6.19
CA GLN A 254 -21.36 -1.26 6.96
C GLN A 254 -20.64 -1.13 8.30
N LEU A 255 -20.14 0.06 8.56
CA LEU A 255 -19.35 0.42 9.73
C LEU A 255 -19.91 1.66 10.40
N SER A 256 -19.89 1.68 11.73
CA SER A 256 -20.28 2.84 12.55
C SER A 256 -19.14 3.26 13.46
N SER A 257 -18.88 4.55 13.57
CA SER A 257 -17.93 5.14 14.51
C SER A 257 -18.39 6.53 14.95
N LYS A 258 -17.57 7.22 15.74
CA LYS A 258 -17.79 8.64 16.04
C LYS A 258 -17.76 9.56 14.80
N ASP A 259 -17.13 9.09 13.72
CA ASP A 259 -17.06 9.80 12.45
C ASP A 259 -18.32 9.58 11.57
N GLY A 260 -19.26 8.76 12.04
CA GLY A 260 -20.54 8.50 11.40
C GLY A 260 -20.73 7.05 10.94
N LEU A 261 -21.76 6.84 10.15
CA LEU A 261 -22.07 5.58 9.47
C LEU A 261 -21.43 5.59 8.09
N LEU A 262 -20.70 4.53 7.76
CA LEU A 262 -20.15 4.28 6.44
C LEU A 262 -20.77 3.03 5.86
N THR A 263 -21.25 3.11 4.63
CA THR A 263 -21.71 1.95 3.86
C THR A 263 -20.90 1.87 2.58
N LEU A 264 -20.23 0.74 2.39
CA LEU A 264 -19.48 0.42 1.19
C LEU A 264 -20.20 -0.71 0.45
N SER A 265 -20.33 -0.54 -0.85
CA SER A 265 -20.93 -1.53 -1.74
C SER A 265 -20.07 -1.63 -2.99
N ALA A 266 -19.66 -2.83 -3.35
CA ALA A 266 -18.83 -3.07 -4.51
C ALA A 266 -19.23 -4.36 -5.22
N ASP A 267 -19.41 -4.26 -6.55
CA ASP A 267 -19.63 -5.39 -7.41
C ASP A 267 -18.31 -5.88 -8.00
N ARG A 268 -18.18 -7.21 -8.11
CA ARG A 268 -17.05 -7.80 -8.80
C ARG A 268 -17.21 -7.63 -10.30
N VAL A 269 -16.23 -7.02 -10.94
CA VAL A 269 -16.26 -6.74 -12.37
C VAL A 269 -15.68 -7.89 -13.19
N ARG A 270 -14.81 -8.74 -12.58
CA ARG A 270 -14.14 -9.88 -13.25
C ARG A 270 -13.87 -11.00 -12.25
#